data_8278d637e4877eea24bf5d6a70a85f2e
#
_entry.id   8278d637e4877eea24bf5d6a70a85f2e
#
_cell.length_a   1.000
_cell.length_b   1.000
_cell.length_c   1.000
_cell.angle_alpha   90.00
_cell.angle_beta   90.00
_cell.angle_gamma   90.00
#
_symmetry.space_group_name_H-M   'P 1'
#
loop_
_entity.id
_entity.type
_entity.pdbx_description
1 polymer ?
#
loop_
_entity_poly.entity_id
_entity_poly.type
_entity_poly.pdbx_seq_one_letter_code
_entity_poly.pdbx_strand_id
1 'polypeptide(L)'
;MQLIEVSAKTGYAWFRQGIWLFRRNPLTFITLFFIYLLVMMIISLVPVIGPALSLLFIPGISVGFMAACRDAVAGKPVLPIILIDGFRAYGSVTTQRLFMLGGIYIVSIALVFACSAFGDGGMLLRLMLGLGDGKPDPTLILSMGTMVALLICATLYVPVAMMFWFAPVLTAWHKIPPVKALFFSVVSCWRNRWAFTLYGLLWFVVATGASFSLAALLQALGVGVYAMTIMMPVSVVITAALYCSFYATYRGCFGPQELGSTVVPPQR
;
A
#
# COMPACT_ATOMS: atom_id res chain seq x y z
N MET A 1 -21.42 2.82 11.88
CA MET A 1 -20.62 2.72 10.67
C MET A 1 -21.51 2.17 9.57
N GLN A 2 -21.74 2.92 8.50
CA GLN A 2 -22.52 2.48 7.34
C GLN A 2 -21.58 2.35 6.15
N LEU A 3 -21.71 1.26 5.40
CA LEU A 3 -21.00 1.09 4.14
C LEU A 3 -21.75 1.87 3.06
N ILE A 4 -21.03 2.75 2.36
CA ILE A 4 -21.57 3.56 1.27
C ILE A 4 -21.19 2.88 -0.05
N GLU A 5 -22.18 2.64 -0.88
CA GLU A 5 -21.97 2.22 -2.27
C GLU A 5 -21.84 3.46 -3.16
N VAL A 6 -20.74 3.47 -3.92
CA VAL A 6 -20.41 4.62 -4.76
C VAL A 6 -20.37 4.26 -6.25
N SER A 7 -20.59 5.24 -7.09
CA SER A 7 -20.49 5.07 -8.54
C SER A 7 -19.03 4.88 -8.99
N ALA A 8 -18.82 4.27 -10.16
CA ALA A 8 -17.49 4.10 -10.74
C ALA A 8 -16.71 5.42 -10.87
N LYS A 9 -17.39 6.53 -11.18
CA LYS A 9 -16.80 7.87 -11.28
C LYS A 9 -16.12 8.33 -10.00
N THR A 10 -16.52 7.81 -8.84
CA THR A 10 -15.91 8.14 -7.55
C THR A 10 -14.45 7.68 -7.48
N GLY A 11 -14.06 6.64 -8.23
CA GLY A 11 -12.66 6.23 -8.33
C GLY A 11 -11.74 7.33 -8.87
N TYR A 12 -12.21 8.12 -9.85
CA TYR A 12 -11.49 9.31 -10.32
C TYR A 12 -11.43 10.41 -9.24
N ALA A 13 -12.51 10.60 -8.48
CA ALA A 13 -12.52 11.56 -7.38
C ALA A 13 -11.49 11.19 -6.31
N TRP A 14 -11.37 9.91 -5.93
CA TRP A 14 -10.36 9.43 -4.98
C TRP A 14 -8.93 9.67 -5.47
N PHE A 15 -8.67 9.36 -6.74
CA PHE A 15 -7.39 9.63 -7.38
C PHE A 15 -7.04 11.12 -7.31
N ARG A 16 -7.96 12.00 -7.73
CA ARG A 16 -7.75 13.45 -7.71
C ARG A 16 -7.55 14.01 -6.29
N GLN A 17 -8.31 13.50 -5.31
CA GLN A 17 -8.18 13.90 -3.91
C GLN A 17 -6.83 13.47 -3.32
N GLY A 18 -6.31 12.30 -3.68
CA GLY A 18 -4.99 11.84 -3.28
C GLY A 18 -3.88 12.75 -3.80
N ILE A 19 -3.93 13.09 -5.09
CA ILE A 19 -2.97 14.03 -5.69
C ILE A 19 -3.09 15.41 -5.05
N TRP A 20 -4.30 15.89 -4.82
CA TRP A 20 -4.52 17.19 -4.15
C TRP A 20 -3.91 17.21 -2.75
N LEU A 21 -4.14 16.17 -1.96
CA LEU A 21 -3.61 16.05 -0.60
C LEU A 21 -2.08 15.99 -0.61
N PHE A 22 -1.50 15.21 -1.50
CA PHE A 22 -0.05 15.14 -1.68
C PHE A 22 0.55 16.49 -2.04
N ARG A 23 -0.05 17.20 -3.02
CA ARG A 23 0.43 18.53 -3.49
C ARG A 23 0.36 19.61 -2.43
N ARG A 24 -0.49 19.47 -1.42
CA ARG A 24 -0.61 20.43 -0.31
C ARG A 24 0.60 20.39 0.62
N ASN A 25 1.17 19.20 0.87
CA ASN A 25 2.32 19.00 1.75
C ASN A 25 3.28 17.92 1.19
N PRO A 26 3.88 18.13 0.00
CA PRO A 26 4.61 17.07 -0.68
C PRO A 26 5.84 16.61 0.11
N LEU A 27 6.60 17.55 0.68
CA LEU A 27 7.80 17.21 1.46
C LEU A 27 7.46 16.35 2.68
N THR A 28 6.38 16.66 3.38
CA THR A 28 5.94 15.88 4.55
C THR A 28 5.65 14.43 4.16
N PHE A 29 4.86 14.21 3.09
CA PHE A 29 4.50 12.85 2.68
C PHE A 29 5.67 12.08 2.08
N ILE A 30 6.57 12.74 1.34
CA ILE A 30 7.81 12.13 0.85
C ILE A 30 8.70 11.72 2.04
N THR A 31 8.87 12.62 3.02
CA THR A 31 9.66 12.33 4.23
C THR A 31 9.08 11.16 5.03
N LEU A 32 7.75 11.14 5.24
CA LEU A 32 7.08 10.02 5.91
C LEU A 32 7.31 8.71 5.17
N PHE A 33 7.16 8.71 3.86
CA PHE A 33 7.33 7.51 3.05
C PHE A 33 8.80 7.06 3.05
N PHE A 34 9.74 8.00 2.98
CA PHE A 34 11.17 7.70 3.06
C PHE A 34 11.56 7.10 4.42
N ILE A 35 11.06 7.67 5.52
CA ILE A 35 11.28 7.12 6.88
C ILE A 35 10.68 5.70 6.96
N TYR A 36 9.48 5.50 6.43
CA TYR A 36 8.88 4.17 6.34
C TYR A 36 9.79 3.18 5.61
N LEU A 37 10.29 3.54 4.42
CA LEU A 37 11.19 2.68 3.65
C LEU A 37 12.49 2.38 4.42
N LEU A 38 13.08 3.40 5.04
CA LEU A 38 14.32 3.26 5.83
C LEU A 38 14.10 2.30 7.01
N VAL A 39 13.02 2.47 7.77
CA VAL A 39 12.69 1.60 8.91
C VAL A 39 12.46 0.17 8.43
N MET A 40 11.70 -0.04 7.34
CA MET A 40 11.47 -1.37 6.78
C MET A 40 12.75 -2.01 6.25
N MET A 41 13.63 -1.23 5.64
CA MET A 41 14.92 -1.69 5.20
C MET A 41 15.80 -2.15 6.39
N ILE A 42 15.87 -1.35 7.46
CA ILE A 42 16.63 -1.71 8.67
C ILE A 42 16.08 -3.00 9.30
N ILE A 43 14.76 -3.13 9.42
CA ILE A 43 14.13 -4.34 9.95
C ILE A 43 14.44 -5.54 9.06
N SER A 44 14.42 -5.38 7.75
CA SER A 44 14.66 -6.48 6.79
C SER A 44 16.12 -6.97 6.80
N LEU A 45 17.06 -6.20 7.36
CA LEU A 45 18.46 -6.63 7.52
C LEU A 45 18.62 -7.74 8.58
N VAL A 46 17.63 -8.00 9.42
CA VAL A 46 17.67 -9.11 10.38
C VAL A 46 17.64 -10.43 9.62
N PRO A 47 18.70 -11.26 9.71
CA PRO A 47 18.77 -12.50 8.95
C PRO A 47 17.55 -13.41 9.21
N VAL A 48 17.06 -14.06 8.17
CA VAL A 48 15.97 -15.05 8.16
C VAL A 48 14.58 -14.45 8.49
N ILE A 49 14.46 -13.71 9.59
CA ILE A 49 13.15 -13.23 10.08
C ILE A 49 12.83 -11.80 9.63
N GLY A 50 13.80 -11.04 9.15
CA GLY A 50 13.64 -9.62 8.80
C GLY A 50 12.52 -9.35 7.80
N PRO A 51 12.43 -10.06 6.67
CA PRO A 51 11.34 -9.88 5.72
C PRO A 51 9.95 -10.12 6.34
N ALA A 52 9.80 -11.21 7.13
CA ALA A 52 8.56 -11.51 7.83
C ALA A 52 8.22 -10.45 8.89
N LEU A 53 9.25 -9.99 9.63
CA LEU A 53 9.09 -8.94 10.65
C LEU A 53 8.64 -7.61 10.01
N SER A 54 9.16 -7.26 8.83
CA SER A 54 8.72 -6.09 8.07
C SER A 54 7.23 -6.19 7.73
N LEU A 55 6.76 -7.33 7.25
CA LEU A 55 5.34 -7.58 6.94
C LEU A 55 4.44 -7.47 8.18
N LEU A 56 4.96 -7.87 9.35
CA LEU A 56 4.22 -7.80 10.62
C LEU A 56 3.82 -6.37 11.00
N PHE A 57 4.67 -5.39 10.68
CA PHE A 57 4.44 -3.98 11.03
C PHE A 57 3.57 -3.22 10.02
N ILE A 58 3.40 -3.74 8.80
CA ILE A 58 2.63 -3.05 7.73
C ILE A 58 1.23 -2.59 8.19
N PRO A 59 0.39 -3.42 8.85
CA PRO A 59 -0.94 -2.97 9.25
C PRO A 59 -0.92 -1.78 10.22
N GLY A 60 -0.01 -1.78 11.18
CA GLY A 60 0.12 -0.67 12.13
C GLY A 60 0.62 0.63 11.49
N ILE A 61 1.60 0.53 10.59
CA ILE A 61 2.14 1.69 9.88
C ILE A 61 1.12 2.25 8.88
N SER A 62 0.32 1.39 8.24
CA SER A 62 -0.75 1.86 7.35
C SER A 62 -1.78 2.72 8.10
N VAL A 63 -2.09 2.40 9.35
CA VAL A 63 -2.91 3.26 10.22
C VAL A 63 -2.23 4.60 10.47
N GLY A 64 -0.92 4.62 10.68
CA GLY A 64 -0.14 5.84 10.85
C GLY A 64 -0.20 6.75 9.61
N PHE A 65 -0.05 6.19 8.41
CA PHE A 65 -0.23 6.95 7.16
C PHE A 65 -1.64 7.51 7.01
N MET A 66 -2.65 6.71 7.35
CA MET A 66 -4.04 7.17 7.31
C MET A 66 -4.30 8.28 8.33
N ALA A 67 -3.69 8.21 9.52
CA ALA A 67 -3.73 9.28 10.51
C ALA A 67 -3.03 10.55 10.01
N ALA A 68 -1.87 10.42 9.35
CA ALA A 68 -1.16 11.54 8.73
C ALA A 68 -2.03 12.24 7.66
N CYS A 69 -2.69 11.47 6.80
CA CYS A 69 -3.60 12.03 5.80
C CYS A 69 -4.80 12.74 6.44
N ARG A 70 -5.39 12.16 7.49
CA ARG A 70 -6.48 12.76 8.25
C ARG A 70 -6.07 14.10 8.87
N ASP A 71 -4.92 14.13 9.52
CA ASP A 71 -4.43 15.30 10.21
C ASP A 71 -4.01 16.41 9.22
N ALA A 72 -3.41 16.04 8.09
CA ALA A 72 -3.12 16.97 7.00
C ALA A 72 -4.38 17.60 6.40
N VAL A 73 -5.46 16.84 6.22
CA VAL A 73 -6.77 17.35 5.77
C VAL A 73 -7.36 18.32 6.81
N ALA A 74 -7.18 18.03 8.09
CA ALA A 74 -7.61 18.90 9.20
C ALA A 74 -6.72 20.14 9.42
N GLY A 75 -5.66 20.31 8.64
CA GLY A 75 -4.70 21.41 8.78
C GLY A 75 -3.78 21.30 9.99
N LYS A 76 -3.70 20.13 10.62
CA LYS A 76 -2.80 19.86 11.73
C LYS A 76 -1.38 19.58 11.25
N PRO A 77 -0.35 19.90 12.06
CA PRO A 77 1.01 19.54 11.75
C PRO A 77 1.18 18.02 11.76
N VAL A 78 1.84 17.47 10.72
CA VAL A 78 2.12 16.05 10.58
C VAL A 78 3.58 15.80 10.91
N LEU A 79 3.84 15.14 12.01
CA LEU A 79 5.17 14.78 12.46
C LEU A 79 5.47 13.31 12.11
N PRO A 80 6.75 12.94 11.83
CA PRO A 80 7.13 11.57 11.48
C PRO A 80 6.69 10.49 12.47
N ILE A 81 6.59 10.83 13.76
CA ILE A 81 6.17 9.92 14.83
C ILE A 81 4.75 9.36 14.60
N ILE A 82 3.94 10.01 13.76
CA ILE A 82 2.57 9.56 13.43
C ILE A 82 2.55 8.16 12.77
N LEU A 83 3.66 7.74 12.14
CA LEU A 83 3.77 6.41 11.54
C LEU A 83 3.58 5.27 12.54
N ILE A 84 3.98 5.49 13.79
CA ILE A 84 3.82 4.48 14.86
C ILE A 84 2.55 4.66 15.67
N ASP A 85 1.67 5.61 15.32
CA ASP A 85 0.41 5.84 16.03
C ASP A 85 -0.52 4.63 16.02
N GLY A 86 -0.46 3.79 14.98
CA GLY A 86 -1.17 2.51 14.99
C GLY A 86 -0.87 1.65 16.21
N PHE A 87 0.36 1.74 16.75
CA PHE A 87 0.81 0.92 17.88
C PHE A 87 0.72 1.63 19.24
N ARG A 88 0.71 2.97 19.30
CA ARG A 88 0.76 3.73 20.56
C ARG A 88 -0.52 4.50 20.89
N ALA A 89 -1.28 4.97 19.87
CA ALA A 89 -2.36 5.93 20.08
C ALA A 89 -3.72 5.30 20.39
N TYR A 90 -3.91 4.01 20.11
CA TYR A 90 -5.23 3.36 20.16
C TYR A 90 -5.38 2.31 21.29
N GLY A 91 -4.38 2.18 22.17
CA GLY A 91 -4.37 1.28 23.33
C GLY A 91 -3.88 -0.14 23.01
N SER A 92 -3.50 -0.88 24.07
CA SER A 92 -2.84 -2.18 23.98
C SER A 92 -3.64 -3.25 23.23
N VAL A 93 -4.97 -3.28 23.43
CA VAL A 93 -5.85 -4.22 22.73
C VAL A 93 -5.82 -4.00 21.22
N THR A 94 -5.82 -2.75 20.78
CA THR A 94 -5.73 -2.42 19.34
C THR A 94 -4.37 -2.81 18.79
N THR A 95 -3.30 -2.55 19.53
CA THR A 95 -1.94 -2.94 19.14
C THR A 95 -1.84 -4.46 18.96
N GLN A 96 -2.34 -5.26 19.88
CA GLN A 96 -2.38 -6.72 19.74
C GLN A 96 -3.16 -7.16 18.49
N ARG A 97 -4.31 -6.54 18.21
CA ARG A 97 -5.11 -6.83 17.02
C ARG A 97 -4.39 -6.48 15.73
N LEU A 98 -3.62 -5.38 15.71
CA LEU A 98 -2.81 -5.00 14.55
C LEU A 98 -1.65 -5.99 14.33
N PHE A 99 -1.00 -6.47 15.38
CA PHE A 99 -0.02 -7.55 15.26
C PHE A 99 -0.66 -8.87 14.79
N MET A 100 -1.87 -9.20 15.26
CA MET A 100 -2.61 -10.34 14.72
C MET A 100 -2.90 -10.18 13.23
N LEU A 101 -3.31 -8.99 12.78
CA LEU A 101 -3.46 -8.69 11.33
C LEU A 101 -2.13 -8.85 10.59
N GLY A 102 -1.01 -8.40 11.16
CA GLY A 102 0.31 -8.59 10.59
C GLY A 102 0.69 -10.07 10.44
N GLY A 103 0.38 -10.89 11.45
CA GLY A 103 0.56 -12.34 11.37
C GLY A 103 -0.28 -12.98 10.26
N ILE A 104 -1.56 -12.61 10.16
CA ILE A 104 -2.43 -13.09 9.06
C ILE A 104 -1.90 -12.61 7.70
N TYR A 105 -1.35 -11.39 7.62
CA TYR A 105 -0.75 -10.86 6.40
C TYR A 105 0.47 -11.67 5.97
N ILE A 106 1.38 -12.02 6.91
CA ILE A 106 2.54 -12.89 6.64
C ILE A 106 2.08 -14.23 6.05
N VAL A 107 1.11 -14.89 6.69
CA VAL A 107 0.58 -16.17 6.22
C VAL A 107 -0.03 -16.02 4.82
N SER A 108 -0.80 -14.96 4.59
CA SER A 108 -1.42 -14.71 3.28
C SER A 108 -0.38 -14.51 2.17
N ILE A 109 0.68 -13.74 2.44
CA ILE A 109 1.77 -13.51 1.49
C ILE A 109 2.57 -14.79 1.26
N ALA A 110 2.87 -15.55 2.32
CA ALA A 110 3.56 -16.83 2.19
C ALA A 110 2.76 -17.82 1.33
N LEU A 111 1.43 -17.87 1.47
CA LEU A 111 0.56 -18.69 0.64
C LEU A 111 0.58 -18.27 -0.83
N VAL A 112 0.54 -16.96 -1.11
CA VAL A 112 0.64 -16.43 -2.48
C VAL A 112 1.94 -16.89 -3.15
N PHE A 113 3.08 -16.75 -2.45
CA PHE A 113 4.37 -17.20 -2.98
C PHE A 113 4.51 -18.73 -3.04
N ALA A 114 3.92 -19.46 -2.09
CA ALA A 114 3.89 -20.91 -2.16
C ALA A 114 3.10 -21.40 -3.38
N CYS A 115 1.97 -20.75 -3.69
CA CYS A 115 1.20 -21.07 -4.89
C CYS A 115 1.93 -20.70 -6.19
N SER A 116 2.78 -19.67 -6.20
CA SER A 116 3.58 -19.32 -7.38
C SER A 116 4.56 -20.44 -7.79
N ALA A 117 4.94 -21.28 -6.83
CA ALA A 117 5.83 -22.42 -7.09
C ALA A 117 5.28 -23.41 -8.13
N PHE A 118 3.97 -23.44 -8.36
CA PHE A 118 3.38 -24.21 -9.48
C PHE A 118 3.77 -23.68 -10.86
N GLY A 119 4.17 -22.40 -10.96
CA GLY A 119 4.62 -21.80 -12.22
C GLY A 119 6.14 -21.90 -12.44
N ASP A 120 6.94 -21.60 -11.41
CA ASP A 120 8.38 -21.42 -11.50
C ASP A 120 9.22 -22.44 -10.70
N GLY A 121 8.60 -23.49 -10.16
CA GLY A 121 9.28 -24.47 -9.31
C GLY A 121 9.78 -23.90 -7.98
N GLY A 122 9.25 -22.75 -7.54
CA GLY A 122 9.57 -22.11 -6.26
C GLY A 122 10.73 -21.10 -6.32
N MET A 123 11.12 -20.64 -7.49
CA MET A 123 12.19 -19.66 -7.65
C MET A 123 11.84 -18.33 -6.94
N LEU A 124 10.63 -17.78 -7.14
CA LEU A 124 10.20 -16.55 -6.49
C LEU A 124 10.14 -16.69 -4.97
N LEU A 125 9.69 -17.85 -4.47
CA LEU A 125 9.66 -18.12 -3.04
C LEU A 125 11.08 -18.16 -2.44
N ARG A 126 12.02 -18.81 -3.11
CA ARG A 126 13.43 -18.86 -2.67
C ARG A 126 14.06 -17.47 -2.68
N LEU A 127 13.81 -16.66 -3.70
CA LEU A 127 14.28 -15.26 -3.76
C LEU A 127 13.71 -14.44 -2.60
N MET A 128 12.42 -14.59 -2.29
CA MET A 128 11.79 -13.89 -1.18
C MET A 128 12.38 -14.28 0.18
N LEU A 129 12.71 -15.56 0.36
CA LEU A 129 13.32 -16.06 1.60
C LEU A 129 14.83 -15.77 1.69
N GLY A 130 15.43 -15.15 0.67
CA GLY A 130 16.87 -14.91 0.63
C GLY A 130 17.71 -16.18 0.47
N LEU A 131 17.10 -17.29 0.00
CA LEU A 131 17.73 -18.59 -0.20
C LEU A 131 18.28 -18.75 -1.63
N GLY A 132 18.39 -17.68 -2.39
CA GLY A 132 18.94 -17.70 -3.75
C GLY A 132 20.47 -17.67 -3.76
N ASP A 133 21.10 -18.49 -4.61
CA ASP A 133 22.56 -18.61 -4.78
C ASP A 133 23.19 -17.42 -5.53
N GLY A 134 22.76 -16.19 -5.27
CA GLY A 134 23.31 -15.01 -5.91
C GLY A 134 22.39 -14.36 -6.94
N LYS A 135 22.94 -13.68 -7.95
CA LYS A 135 22.16 -12.93 -8.95
C LYS A 135 21.29 -13.90 -9.77
N PRO A 136 19.96 -13.68 -9.81
CA PRO A 136 19.11 -14.52 -10.65
C PRO A 136 19.55 -14.38 -12.11
N ASP A 137 19.65 -15.53 -12.79
CA ASP A 137 19.98 -15.55 -14.22
C ASP A 137 18.91 -14.75 -15.01
N PRO A 138 19.31 -13.73 -15.77
CA PRO A 138 18.38 -12.91 -16.55
C PRO A 138 17.48 -13.74 -17.48
N THR A 139 17.95 -14.89 -17.96
CA THR A 139 17.19 -15.79 -18.83
C THR A 139 16.05 -16.49 -18.07
N LEU A 140 16.24 -16.79 -16.79
CA LEU A 140 15.21 -17.38 -15.96
C LEU A 140 14.11 -16.37 -15.59
N ILE A 141 14.45 -15.08 -15.44
CA ILE A 141 13.49 -14.01 -15.15
C ILE A 141 12.46 -13.86 -16.28
N LEU A 142 12.89 -14.06 -17.53
CA LEU A 142 12.03 -13.99 -18.72
C LEU A 142 11.43 -15.32 -19.15
N SER A 143 11.61 -16.38 -18.33
CA SER A 143 11.07 -17.70 -18.65
C SER A 143 9.53 -17.71 -18.56
N MET A 144 8.89 -18.57 -19.34
CA MET A 144 7.43 -18.78 -19.31
C MET A 144 6.97 -19.17 -17.91
N GLY A 145 7.76 -19.98 -17.18
CA GLY A 145 7.47 -20.37 -15.81
C GLY A 145 7.38 -19.17 -14.86
N THR A 146 8.34 -18.25 -14.93
CA THR A 146 8.32 -17.02 -14.13
C THR A 146 7.14 -16.12 -14.48
N MET A 147 6.78 -16.01 -15.77
CA MET A 147 5.59 -15.24 -16.17
C MET A 147 4.30 -15.84 -15.61
N VAL A 148 4.15 -17.18 -15.63
CA VAL A 148 3.01 -17.88 -15.02
C VAL A 148 3.00 -17.68 -13.51
N ALA A 149 4.15 -17.79 -12.83
CA ALA A 149 4.26 -17.57 -11.39
C ALA A 149 3.87 -16.12 -11.01
N LEU A 150 4.31 -15.13 -11.76
CA LEU A 150 3.92 -13.72 -11.54
C LEU A 150 2.42 -13.51 -11.76
N LEU A 151 1.83 -14.16 -12.76
CA LEU A 151 0.38 -14.10 -12.99
C LEU A 151 -0.40 -14.74 -11.83
N ILE A 152 0.05 -15.87 -11.32
CA ILE A 152 -0.51 -16.52 -10.12
C ILE A 152 -0.41 -15.58 -8.92
N CYS A 153 0.77 -15.00 -8.66
CA CYS A 153 0.98 -14.03 -7.59
C CYS A 153 0.03 -12.83 -7.74
N ALA A 154 -0.04 -12.22 -8.92
CA ALA A 154 -0.89 -11.05 -9.17
C ALA A 154 -2.37 -11.38 -8.92
N THR A 155 -2.84 -12.54 -9.41
CA THR A 155 -4.23 -12.96 -9.26
C THR A 155 -4.59 -13.24 -7.79
N LEU A 156 -3.74 -13.97 -7.06
CA LEU A 156 -3.96 -14.30 -5.66
C LEU A 156 -3.74 -13.11 -4.72
N TYR A 157 -2.92 -12.13 -5.14
CA TYR A 157 -2.72 -10.92 -4.35
C TYR A 157 -3.94 -10.00 -4.33
N VAL A 158 -4.79 -10.03 -5.37
CA VAL A 158 -6.02 -9.20 -5.40
C VAL A 158 -6.93 -9.44 -4.18
N PRO A 159 -7.35 -10.67 -3.85
CA PRO A 159 -8.16 -10.90 -2.66
C PRO A 159 -7.41 -10.53 -1.36
N VAL A 160 -6.11 -10.77 -1.27
CA VAL A 160 -5.31 -10.34 -0.11
C VAL A 160 -5.31 -8.82 0.01
N ALA A 161 -5.11 -8.09 -1.08
CA ALA A 161 -5.19 -6.63 -1.08
C ALA A 161 -6.58 -6.14 -0.63
N MET A 162 -7.66 -6.77 -1.10
CA MET A 162 -9.02 -6.44 -0.66
C MET A 162 -9.23 -6.69 0.84
N MET A 163 -8.67 -7.77 1.39
CA MET A 163 -8.73 -8.08 2.83
C MET A 163 -8.05 -7.00 3.66
N PHE A 164 -6.86 -6.56 3.25
CA PHE A 164 -6.01 -5.66 4.03
C PHE A 164 -6.18 -4.19 3.71
N TRP A 165 -6.98 -3.81 2.70
CA TRP A 165 -7.16 -2.43 2.27
C TRP A 165 -7.69 -1.52 3.39
N PHE A 166 -8.74 -1.94 4.08
CA PHE A 166 -9.37 -1.20 5.16
C PHE A 166 -9.21 -1.83 6.54
N ALA A 167 -8.89 -3.13 6.62
CA ALA A 167 -8.89 -3.88 7.88
C ALA A 167 -8.04 -3.23 8.98
N PRO A 168 -6.82 -2.71 8.73
CA PRO A 168 -6.03 -2.05 9.77
C PRO A 168 -6.75 -0.83 10.36
N VAL A 169 -7.32 0.02 9.49
CA VAL A 169 -8.02 1.24 9.90
C VAL A 169 -9.33 0.92 10.60
N LEU A 170 -10.09 -0.07 10.12
CA LEU A 170 -11.30 -0.55 10.79
C LEU A 170 -11.00 -1.09 12.18
N THR A 171 -9.89 -1.79 12.33
CA THR A 171 -9.45 -2.30 13.63
C THR A 171 -9.02 -1.17 14.56
N ALA A 172 -8.27 -0.19 14.08
CA ALA A 172 -7.74 0.89 14.89
C ALA A 172 -8.82 1.93 15.28
N TRP A 173 -9.57 2.42 14.29
CA TRP A 173 -10.49 3.54 14.49
C TRP A 173 -11.89 3.11 14.96
N HIS A 174 -12.34 1.93 14.51
CA HIS A 174 -13.67 1.41 14.87
C HIS A 174 -13.62 0.27 15.89
N LYS A 175 -12.43 -0.11 16.37
CA LYS A 175 -12.20 -1.17 17.35
C LYS A 175 -12.78 -2.54 16.95
N ILE A 176 -12.92 -2.78 15.64
CA ILE A 176 -13.48 -4.01 15.09
C ILE A 176 -12.45 -5.15 15.26
N PRO A 177 -12.87 -6.36 15.69
CA PRO A 177 -11.98 -7.52 15.75
C PRO A 177 -11.35 -7.85 14.38
N PRO A 178 -10.10 -8.35 14.32
CA PRO A 178 -9.36 -8.54 13.07
C PRO A 178 -10.12 -9.30 11.99
N VAL A 179 -10.67 -10.47 12.33
CA VAL A 179 -11.40 -11.31 11.36
C VAL A 179 -12.62 -10.59 10.77
N LYS A 180 -13.38 -9.88 11.62
CA LYS A 180 -14.51 -9.07 11.15
C LYS A 180 -14.04 -7.89 10.30
N ALA A 181 -12.92 -7.26 10.65
CA ALA A 181 -12.35 -6.15 9.90
C ALA A 181 -11.90 -6.59 8.49
N LEU A 182 -11.25 -7.77 8.37
CA LEU A 182 -10.90 -8.37 7.09
C LEU A 182 -12.14 -8.62 6.23
N PHE A 183 -13.17 -9.22 6.80
CA PHE A 183 -14.45 -9.47 6.10
C PHE A 183 -15.09 -8.17 5.60
N PHE A 184 -15.23 -7.16 6.48
CA PHE A 184 -15.80 -5.87 6.08
C PHE A 184 -14.94 -5.16 5.03
N SER A 185 -13.62 -5.30 5.05
CA SER A 185 -12.74 -4.77 4.03
C SER A 185 -13.03 -5.40 2.67
N VAL A 186 -13.11 -6.73 2.59
CA VAL A 186 -13.46 -7.44 1.35
C VAL A 186 -14.82 -6.99 0.83
N VAL A 187 -15.84 -7.01 1.68
CA VAL A 187 -17.21 -6.61 1.28
C VAL A 187 -17.23 -5.17 0.75
N SER A 188 -16.50 -4.25 1.41
CA SER A 188 -16.42 -2.85 0.99
C SER A 188 -15.76 -2.69 -0.38
N CYS A 189 -14.65 -3.38 -0.61
CA CYS A 189 -13.96 -3.36 -1.91
C CYS A 189 -14.83 -4.01 -3.00
N TRP A 190 -15.46 -5.15 -2.69
CA TRP A 190 -16.30 -5.88 -3.65
C TRP A 190 -17.53 -5.10 -4.09
N ARG A 191 -18.23 -4.48 -3.14
CA ARG A 191 -19.42 -3.65 -3.44
C ARG A 191 -19.04 -2.43 -4.27
N ASN A 192 -17.85 -1.87 -4.04
CA ASN A 192 -17.34 -0.70 -4.77
C ASN A 192 -16.32 -1.06 -5.86
N ARG A 193 -16.32 -2.32 -6.37
CA ARG A 193 -15.31 -2.83 -7.31
C ARG A 193 -15.09 -1.96 -8.53
N TRP A 194 -16.13 -1.37 -9.10
CA TRP A 194 -16.02 -0.53 -10.29
C TRP A 194 -15.27 0.79 -10.01
N ALA A 195 -15.51 1.39 -8.83
CA ALA A 195 -14.76 2.57 -8.40
C ALA A 195 -13.29 2.21 -8.13
N PHE A 196 -13.02 1.05 -7.48
CA PHE A 196 -11.66 0.56 -7.26
C PHE A 196 -10.95 0.19 -8.55
N THR A 197 -11.63 -0.40 -9.53
CA THR A 197 -11.05 -0.71 -10.85
C THR A 197 -10.63 0.57 -11.57
N LEU A 198 -11.50 1.57 -11.65
CA LEU A 198 -11.13 2.86 -12.26
C LEU A 198 -9.98 3.54 -11.51
N TYR A 199 -10.03 3.55 -10.18
CA TYR A 199 -8.98 4.10 -9.33
C TYR A 199 -7.63 3.40 -9.56
N GLY A 200 -7.62 2.06 -9.55
CA GLY A 200 -6.42 1.27 -9.81
C GLY A 200 -5.87 1.47 -11.21
N LEU A 201 -6.76 1.53 -12.23
CA LEU A 201 -6.36 1.79 -13.61
C LEU A 201 -5.70 3.17 -13.77
N LEU A 202 -6.24 4.20 -13.12
CA LEU A 202 -5.65 5.55 -13.16
C LEU A 202 -4.24 5.56 -12.54
N TRP A 203 -4.04 4.92 -11.39
CA TRP A 203 -2.72 4.81 -10.78
C TRP A 203 -1.76 3.96 -11.62
N PHE A 204 -2.25 2.89 -12.23
CA PHE A 204 -1.47 2.06 -13.15
C PHE A 204 -1.00 2.88 -14.36
N VAL A 205 -1.88 3.64 -15.00
CA VAL A 205 -1.53 4.51 -16.13
C VAL A 205 -0.53 5.58 -15.74
N VAL A 206 -0.68 6.21 -14.57
CA VAL A 206 0.28 7.21 -14.07
C VAL A 206 1.64 6.58 -13.79
N ALA A 207 1.68 5.45 -13.09
CA ALA A 207 2.93 4.79 -12.73
C ALA A 207 3.68 4.28 -13.98
N THR A 208 2.98 3.57 -14.87
CA THR A 208 3.58 3.05 -16.10
C THR A 208 3.94 4.17 -17.06
N GLY A 209 3.06 5.14 -17.26
CA GLY A 209 3.32 6.29 -18.13
C GLY A 209 4.52 7.12 -17.68
N ALA A 210 4.63 7.41 -16.39
CA ALA A 210 5.79 8.10 -15.83
C ALA A 210 7.07 7.28 -15.99
N SER A 211 7.03 5.96 -15.76
CA SER A 211 8.18 5.08 -15.90
C SER A 211 8.67 5.00 -17.35
N PHE A 212 7.75 4.79 -18.31
CA PHE A 212 8.10 4.71 -19.71
C PHE A 212 8.59 6.06 -20.27
N SER A 213 7.92 7.16 -19.92
CA SER A 213 8.31 8.50 -20.38
C SER A 213 9.70 8.87 -19.86
N LEU A 214 9.97 8.57 -18.59
CA LEU A 214 11.28 8.83 -18.00
C LEU A 214 12.37 7.94 -18.60
N ALA A 215 12.10 6.65 -18.78
CA ALA A 215 13.04 5.72 -19.42
C ALA A 215 13.38 6.15 -20.85
N ALA A 216 12.38 6.51 -21.65
CA ALA A 216 12.57 7.01 -23.02
C ALA A 216 13.39 8.31 -23.05
N LEU A 217 13.12 9.25 -22.13
CA LEU A 217 13.87 10.49 -22.01
C LEU A 217 15.34 10.24 -21.67
N LEU A 218 15.60 9.39 -20.66
CA LEU A 218 16.97 9.07 -20.25
C LEU A 218 17.75 8.34 -21.35
N GLN A 219 17.07 7.47 -22.10
CA GLN A 219 17.67 6.81 -23.25
C GLN A 219 18.01 7.81 -24.36
N ALA A 220 17.10 8.74 -24.67
CA ALA A 220 17.34 9.79 -25.69
C ALA A 220 18.48 10.74 -25.30
N LEU A 221 18.68 10.98 -24.01
CA LEU A 221 19.79 11.79 -23.48
C LEU A 221 21.12 11.02 -23.38
N GLY A 222 21.15 9.74 -23.72
CA GLY A 222 22.35 8.90 -23.59
C GLY A 222 22.74 8.53 -22.17
N VAL A 223 21.88 8.80 -21.19
CA VAL A 223 22.11 8.53 -19.75
C VAL A 223 21.29 7.34 -19.23
N GLY A 224 20.87 6.45 -20.13
CA GLY A 224 20.07 5.26 -19.78
C GLY A 224 20.70 4.35 -18.71
N VAL A 225 22.04 4.36 -18.57
CA VAL A 225 22.76 3.63 -17.49
C VAL A 225 22.31 4.07 -16.11
N TYR A 226 21.90 5.33 -15.94
CA TYR A 226 21.42 5.87 -14.65
C TYR A 226 19.92 5.73 -14.46
N ALA A 227 19.20 5.06 -15.37
CA ALA A 227 17.74 4.96 -15.32
C ALA A 227 17.25 4.42 -14.00
N MET A 228 17.82 3.33 -13.48
CA MET A 228 17.44 2.74 -12.20
C MET A 228 17.59 3.74 -11.05
N THR A 229 18.68 4.47 -10.99
CA THR A 229 18.96 5.45 -9.92
C THR A 229 18.00 6.63 -9.94
N ILE A 230 17.64 7.11 -11.15
CA ILE A 230 16.73 8.25 -11.32
C ILE A 230 15.26 7.83 -11.16
N MET A 231 14.91 6.60 -11.55
CA MET A 231 13.54 6.07 -11.39
C MET A 231 13.17 5.84 -9.92
N MET A 232 14.14 5.53 -9.05
CA MET A 232 13.88 5.28 -7.64
C MET A 232 13.18 6.48 -6.93
N PRO A 233 13.71 7.72 -6.95
CA PRO A 233 13.02 8.85 -6.31
C PRO A 233 11.67 9.16 -6.96
N VAL A 234 11.50 8.96 -8.26
CA VAL A 234 10.21 9.15 -8.93
C VAL A 234 9.18 8.13 -8.44
N SER A 235 9.57 6.87 -8.28
CA SER A 235 8.70 5.85 -7.71
C SER A 235 8.29 6.15 -6.28
N VAL A 236 9.19 6.70 -5.46
CA VAL A 236 8.89 7.17 -4.09
C VAL A 236 7.81 8.25 -4.11
N VAL A 237 7.93 9.24 -4.98
CA VAL A 237 6.95 10.34 -5.13
C VAL A 237 5.56 9.78 -5.54
N ILE A 238 5.52 8.92 -6.56
CA ILE A 238 4.26 8.32 -7.03
C ILE A 238 3.62 7.48 -5.92
N THR A 239 4.41 6.69 -5.21
CA THR A 239 3.89 5.84 -4.13
C THR A 239 3.42 6.66 -2.94
N ALA A 240 4.13 7.72 -2.55
CA ALA A 240 3.68 8.64 -1.51
C ALA A 240 2.33 9.30 -1.87
N ALA A 241 2.15 9.72 -3.13
CA ALA A 241 0.88 10.25 -3.61
C ALA A 241 -0.24 9.18 -3.62
N LEU A 242 0.09 7.94 -3.99
CA LEU A 242 -0.83 6.80 -3.90
C LEU A 242 -1.30 6.58 -2.45
N TYR A 243 -0.39 6.58 -1.47
CA TYR A 243 -0.75 6.44 -0.05
C TYR A 243 -1.66 7.56 0.44
N CYS A 244 -1.46 8.80 -0.02
CA CYS A 244 -2.38 9.91 0.27
C CYS A 244 -3.80 9.63 -0.23
N SER A 245 -3.96 8.90 -1.32
CA SER A 245 -5.27 8.58 -1.90
C SER A 245 -6.03 7.48 -1.15
N PHE A 246 -5.35 6.64 -0.35
CA PHE A 246 -6.02 5.62 0.47
C PHE A 246 -7.00 6.23 1.47
N TYR A 247 -6.67 7.38 2.04
CA TYR A 247 -7.59 8.11 2.92
C TYR A 247 -8.86 8.57 2.18
N ALA A 248 -8.74 8.96 0.91
CA ALA A 248 -9.89 9.31 0.09
C ALA A 248 -10.81 8.10 -0.16
N THR A 249 -10.24 6.90 -0.42
CA THR A 249 -11.04 5.67 -0.58
C THR A 249 -11.77 5.30 0.71
N TYR A 250 -11.12 5.43 1.86
CA TYR A 250 -11.74 5.19 3.16
C TYR A 250 -12.93 6.14 3.40
N ARG A 251 -12.73 7.45 3.21
CA ARG A 251 -13.82 8.43 3.36
C ARG A 251 -14.97 8.19 2.37
N GLY A 252 -14.66 7.75 1.17
CA GLY A 252 -15.68 7.44 0.17
C GLY A 252 -16.54 6.24 0.55
N CYS A 253 -15.96 5.21 1.16
CA CYS A 253 -16.68 3.98 1.51
C CYS A 253 -17.37 4.04 2.89
N PHE A 254 -16.86 4.83 3.84
CA PHE A 254 -17.32 4.82 5.24
C PHE A 254 -17.76 6.18 5.76
N GLY A 255 -17.69 7.22 4.93
CA GLY A 255 -18.02 8.58 5.32
C GLY A 255 -16.90 9.29 6.11
N PRO A 256 -17.06 10.60 6.39
CA PRO A 256 -16.15 11.33 7.25
C PRO A 256 -16.22 10.76 8.65
N GLN A 257 -15.06 10.49 9.25
CA GLN A 257 -15.00 10.21 10.68
C GLN A 257 -15.41 11.50 11.41
N GLU A 258 -16.45 11.44 12.21
CA GLU A 258 -16.83 12.53 13.12
C GLU A 258 -15.74 12.70 14.19
N LEU A 259 -14.68 13.41 13.85
CA LEU A 259 -13.87 14.11 14.82
C LEU A 259 -14.61 15.42 15.06
N GLY A 260 -15.22 15.55 16.23
CA GLY A 260 -16.06 16.67 16.64
C GLY A 260 -15.95 17.90 15.73
N SER A 261 -17.04 18.24 15.09
CA SER A 261 -17.37 19.41 14.31
C SER A 261 -16.18 20.31 13.94
N THR A 262 -15.72 20.29 12.70
CA THR A 262 -15.60 21.50 11.87
C THR A 262 -14.92 21.19 10.53
N VAL A 263 -15.52 21.76 9.50
CA VAL A 263 -14.99 22.04 8.15
C VAL A 263 -15.00 20.86 7.17
N VAL A 264 -16.14 20.68 6.54
CA VAL A 264 -16.29 20.08 5.22
C VAL A 264 -15.88 21.13 4.19
N PRO A 265 -14.89 20.91 3.30
CA PRO A 265 -14.73 21.76 2.12
C PRO A 265 -15.88 21.46 1.14
N PRO A 266 -16.44 22.46 0.47
CA PRO A 266 -17.57 22.28 -0.42
C PRO A 266 -17.20 21.38 -1.60
N GLN A 267 -18.08 20.44 -1.89
CA GLN A 267 -18.09 19.71 -3.14
C GLN A 267 -18.43 20.71 -4.26
N ARG A 268 -17.48 21.06 -5.07
CA ARG A 268 -17.66 21.67 -6.39
C ARG A 268 -16.86 20.93 -7.44
#